data_3352c3407ae4e69d4d5c28a413325f88
#
_entry.id   3352c3407ae4e69d4d5c28a413325f88
#
_cell.length_a   1.000
_cell.length_b   1.000
_cell.length_c   1.000
_cell.angle_alpha   90.00
_cell.angle_beta   90.00
_cell.angle_gamma   90.00
#
_symmetry.space_group_name_H-M   'P 1'
#
loop_
_entity.id
_entity.type
_entity.pdbx_description
1 polymer ?
#
loop_
_entity_poly.entity_id
_entity_poly.type
_entity_poly.pdbx_seq_one_letter_code
_entity_poly.pdbx_strand_id
1 'polypeptide(L)'
;MDIFITILVTFFAGMGAGLGTGFAGMSAAAVISPMLITFLNMDPYMAVGIALSSDVLASAVSAYTYHKNKNLDVRNGLIMMASVLAFTIVGSYVASIVPSATMGGFSVFMTFLLGIKFIIRPVMTTKEAMLGVSAKKRAIQSVICGILIGFICGFIGAGGGMMMLLILTTVLNYELKTAVGTSVFIMTFTALTGAASHFMIGGTPDWFVFILCIAFTLIWARIAAVFANKAKPKTLNRATGIVLVVLGVVIMGFKLLAK
;
A
#
# COMPACT_ATOMS: atom_id res chain seq x y z
N MET A 1 6.99 -26.80 10.81
CA MET A 1 7.60 -25.74 9.97
C MET A 1 8.92 -25.35 10.61
N ASP A 2 9.99 -25.20 9.83
CA ASP A 2 11.29 -24.82 10.39
C ASP A 2 11.21 -23.37 10.89
N ILE A 3 11.47 -23.17 12.17
CA ILE A 3 11.39 -21.86 12.85
C ILE A 3 12.35 -20.86 12.18
N PHE A 4 13.54 -21.31 11.79
CA PHE A 4 14.53 -20.47 11.13
C PHE A 4 14.02 -19.95 9.78
N ILE A 5 13.44 -20.83 8.94
CA ILE A 5 12.86 -20.45 7.65
C ILE A 5 11.71 -19.48 7.87
N THR A 6 10.85 -19.72 8.87
CA THR A 6 9.73 -18.83 9.18
C THR A 6 10.20 -17.41 9.55
N ILE A 7 11.22 -17.30 10.41
CA ILE A 7 11.80 -16.00 10.79
C ILE A 7 12.41 -15.31 9.58
N LEU A 8 13.14 -16.04 8.74
CA LEU A 8 13.79 -15.46 7.55
C LEU A 8 12.76 -14.93 6.54
N VAL A 9 11.73 -15.74 6.24
CA VAL A 9 10.66 -15.37 5.31
C VAL A 9 9.88 -14.16 5.82
N THR A 10 9.47 -14.18 7.10
CA THR A 10 8.71 -13.06 7.70
C THR A 10 9.54 -11.79 7.83
N PHE A 11 10.87 -11.92 8.06
CA PHE A 11 11.78 -10.77 8.07
C PHE A 11 11.85 -10.09 6.69
N PHE A 12 12.11 -10.85 5.62
CA PHE A 12 12.19 -10.26 4.28
C PHE A 12 10.84 -9.78 3.76
N ALA A 13 9.75 -10.49 4.07
CA ALA A 13 8.40 -10.07 3.75
C ALA A 13 8.05 -8.75 4.46
N GLY A 14 8.32 -8.67 5.76
CA GLY A 14 8.08 -7.47 6.56
C GLY A 14 8.97 -6.29 6.14
N MET A 15 10.24 -6.55 5.80
CA MET A 15 11.15 -5.54 5.28
C MET A 15 10.64 -4.96 3.96
N GLY A 16 10.33 -5.80 2.98
CA GLY A 16 9.83 -5.35 1.68
C GLY A 16 8.51 -4.61 1.81
N ALA A 17 7.56 -5.15 2.58
CA ALA A 17 6.28 -4.55 2.85
C ALA A 17 6.41 -3.19 3.56
N GLY A 18 7.20 -3.13 4.64
CA GLY A 18 7.41 -1.91 5.40
C GLY A 18 8.08 -0.80 4.60
N LEU A 19 9.11 -1.14 3.81
CA LEU A 19 9.74 -0.19 2.89
C LEU A 19 8.74 0.32 1.84
N GLY A 20 7.95 -0.59 1.24
CA GLY A 20 6.91 -0.23 0.28
C GLY A 20 5.84 0.68 0.87
N THR A 21 5.36 0.38 2.08
CA THR A 21 4.38 1.20 2.78
C THR A 21 4.97 2.58 3.14
N GLY A 22 6.15 2.61 3.75
CA GLY A 22 6.75 3.85 4.23
C GLY A 22 7.24 4.81 3.14
N PHE A 23 7.74 4.29 2.01
CA PHE A 23 8.21 5.12 0.88
C PHE A 23 7.13 5.43 -0.15
N ALA A 24 6.24 4.48 -0.41
CA ALA A 24 5.31 4.55 -1.54
C ALA A 24 3.84 4.49 -1.13
N GLY A 25 3.53 4.30 0.14
CA GLY A 25 2.15 4.08 0.57
C GLY A 25 1.55 2.83 -0.08
N MET A 26 2.36 1.79 -0.28
CA MET A 26 1.94 0.52 -0.86
C MET A 26 1.36 -0.39 0.22
N SER A 27 0.34 -1.17 -0.11
CA SER A 27 -0.20 -2.16 0.82
C SER A 27 0.81 -3.26 1.13
N ALA A 28 0.98 -3.57 2.40
CA ALA A 28 1.82 -4.68 2.87
C ALA A 28 1.35 -6.04 2.31
N ALA A 29 0.05 -6.18 2.04
CA ALA A 29 -0.52 -7.39 1.48
C ALA A 29 0.07 -7.77 0.10
N ALA A 30 0.51 -6.78 -0.66
CA ALA A 30 1.13 -7.04 -1.97
C ALA A 30 2.47 -7.81 -1.89
N VAL A 31 3.16 -7.75 -0.75
CA VAL A 31 4.45 -8.41 -0.52
C VAL A 31 4.31 -9.61 0.41
N ILE A 32 3.67 -9.41 1.57
CA ILE A 32 3.58 -10.44 2.61
C ILE A 32 2.80 -11.66 2.12
N SER A 33 1.62 -11.45 1.52
CA SER A 33 0.77 -12.57 1.12
C SER A 33 1.47 -13.53 0.17
N PRO A 34 2.06 -13.11 -0.97
CA PRO A 34 2.73 -14.03 -1.87
C PRO A 34 3.93 -14.72 -1.22
N MET A 35 4.66 -14.04 -0.32
CA MET A 35 5.79 -14.66 0.38
C MET A 35 5.36 -15.76 1.34
N LEU A 36 4.31 -15.53 2.14
CA LEU A 36 3.77 -16.54 3.06
C LEU A 36 3.20 -17.75 2.31
N ILE A 37 2.48 -17.51 1.21
CA ILE A 37 1.93 -18.58 0.37
C ILE A 37 3.04 -19.40 -0.28
N THR A 38 4.04 -18.74 -0.89
CA THR A 38 5.08 -19.43 -1.66
C THR A 38 6.09 -20.17 -0.80
N PHE A 39 6.56 -19.56 0.29
CA PHE A 39 7.67 -20.13 1.08
C PHE A 39 7.22 -20.89 2.33
N LEU A 40 6.06 -20.55 2.89
CA LEU A 40 5.53 -21.23 4.07
C LEU A 40 4.34 -22.13 3.75
N ASN A 41 3.94 -22.26 2.47
CA ASN A 41 2.77 -23.01 2.02
C ASN A 41 1.51 -22.67 2.84
N MET A 42 1.39 -21.40 3.25
CA MET A 42 0.27 -20.93 4.05
C MET A 42 -0.99 -20.83 3.20
N ASP A 43 -2.14 -21.12 3.79
CA ASP A 43 -3.44 -20.92 3.15
C ASP A 43 -3.55 -19.45 2.67
N PRO A 44 -3.96 -19.22 1.40
CA PRO A 44 -4.02 -17.88 0.81
C PRO A 44 -4.89 -16.91 1.59
N TYR A 45 -6.02 -17.38 2.11
CA TYR A 45 -6.94 -16.53 2.86
C TYR A 45 -6.33 -16.06 4.19
N MET A 46 -5.67 -16.97 4.92
CA MET A 46 -4.92 -16.66 6.14
C MET A 46 -3.75 -15.72 5.87
N ALA A 47 -2.97 -15.97 4.81
CA ALA A 47 -1.83 -15.14 4.44
C ALA A 47 -2.26 -13.69 4.16
N VAL A 48 -3.40 -13.48 3.50
CA VAL A 48 -3.97 -12.14 3.25
C VAL A 48 -4.42 -11.49 4.55
N GLY A 49 -5.07 -12.21 5.45
CA GLY A 49 -5.49 -11.69 6.75
C GLY A 49 -4.32 -11.20 7.61
N ILE A 50 -3.23 -11.99 7.67
CA ILE A 50 -1.98 -11.62 8.36
C ILE A 50 -1.35 -10.38 7.72
N ALA A 51 -1.31 -10.34 6.39
CA ALA A 51 -0.71 -9.25 5.65
C ALA A 51 -1.49 -7.92 5.82
N LEU A 52 -2.82 -7.97 5.78
CA LEU A 52 -3.66 -6.80 6.02
C LEU A 52 -3.53 -6.29 7.46
N SER A 53 -3.42 -7.19 8.45
CA SER A 53 -3.18 -6.79 9.84
C SER A 53 -1.83 -6.12 10.03
N SER A 54 -0.80 -6.62 9.35
CA SER A 54 0.52 -5.98 9.33
C SER A 54 0.45 -4.59 8.68
N ASP A 55 -0.36 -4.45 7.62
CA ASP A 55 -0.57 -3.19 6.93
C ASP A 55 -1.26 -2.12 7.81
N VAL A 56 -2.21 -2.51 8.65
CA VAL A 56 -2.88 -1.58 9.59
C VAL A 56 -1.86 -0.83 10.43
N LEU A 57 -0.97 -1.55 11.11
CA LEU A 57 0.00 -0.94 12.02
C LEU A 57 1.13 -0.23 11.27
N ALA A 58 1.60 -0.79 10.16
CA ALA A 58 2.61 -0.17 9.30
C ALA A 58 2.11 1.15 8.69
N SER A 59 0.89 1.15 8.17
CA SER A 59 0.26 2.35 7.62
C SER A 59 -0.05 3.39 8.70
N ALA A 60 -0.52 2.96 9.88
CA ALA A 60 -0.79 3.86 11.00
C ALA A 60 0.47 4.58 11.50
N VAL A 61 1.58 3.83 11.72
CA VAL A 61 2.86 4.43 12.18
C VAL A 61 3.46 5.34 11.11
N SER A 62 3.31 4.97 9.84
CA SER A 62 3.74 5.80 8.70
C SER A 62 2.90 7.08 8.65
N ALA A 63 1.56 6.97 8.69
CA ALA A 63 0.65 8.12 8.70
C ALA A 63 0.93 9.08 9.86
N TYR A 64 1.14 8.56 11.06
CA TYR A 64 1.55 9.36 12.22
C TYR A 64 2.87 10.09 11.97
N THR A 65 3.87 9.41 11.39
CA THR A 65 5.17 10.01 11.07
C THR A 65 5.03 11.13 10.04
N TYR A 66 4.25 10.94 8.98
CA TYR A 66 3.97 11.96 7.97
C TYR A 66 3.14 13.12 8.55
N HIS A 67 2.17 12.83 9.40
CA HIS A 67 1.36 13.85 10.08
C HIS A 67 2.22 14.76 10.96
N LYS A 68 3.09 14.18 11.80
CA LYS A 68 4.02 14.93 12.65
C LYS A 68 4.94 15.87 11.86
N ASN A 69 5.28 15.49 10.63
CA ASN A 69 6.08 16.30 9.72
C ASN A 69 5.23 17.21 8.81
N LYS A 70 3.94 17.38 9.08
CA LYS A 70 2.97 18.19 8.30
C LYS A 70 2.87 17.77 6.82
N ASN A 71 3.11 16.51 6.53
CA ASN A 71 3.05 15.88 5.20
C ASN A 71 1.86 14.92 5.10
N LEU A 72 0.68 15.36 5.58
CA LEU A 72 -0.58 14.62 5.49
C LEU A 72 -1.73 15.61 5.32
N ASP A 73 -2.55 15.39 4.30
CA ASP A 73 -3.79 16.15 4.09
C ASP A 73 -4.97 15.39 4.71
N VAL A 74 -5.21 15.61 6.00
CA VAL A 74 -6.26 14.91 6.76
C VAL A 74 -7.64 15.16 6.17
N ARG A 75 -7.97 16.42 5.83
CA ARG A 75 -9.31 16.80 5.38
C ARG A 75 -9.69 16.11 4.07
N ASN A 76 -8.86 16.25 3.05
CA ASN A 76 -9.13 15.62 1.76
C ASN A 76 -8.90 14.10 1.80
N GLY A 77 -8.00 13.64 2.68
CA GLY A 77 -7.82 12.23 2.99
C GLY A 77 -9.08 11.57 3.54
N LEU A 78 -9.78 12.22 4.48
CA LEU A 78 -11.07 11.72 5.00
C LEU A 78 -12.17 11.69 3.93
N ILE A 79 -12.26 12.74 3.11
CA ILE A 79 -13.22 12.79 1.99
C ILE A 79 -12.95 11.66 1.00
N MET A 80 -11.69 11.50 0.60
CA MET A 80 -11.27 10.44 -0.32
C MET A 80 -11.50 9.06 0.30
N MET A 81 -11.17 8.86 1.58
CA MET A 81 -11.35 7.61 2.30
C MET A 81 -12.81 7.15 2.30
N ALA A 82 -13.76 8.06 2.59
CA ALA A 82 -15.19 7.74 2.55
C ALA A 82 -15.61 7.21 1.16
N SER A 83 -15.15 7.88 0.09
CA SER A 83 -15.40 7.45 -1.29
C SER A 83 -14.72 6.13 -1.62
N VAL A 84 -13.46 5.95 -1.18
CA VAL A 84 -12.71 4.68 -1.38
C VAL A 84 -13.43 3.52 -0.72
N LEU A 85 -13.80 3.64 0.55
CA LEU A 85 -14.47 2.56 1.29
C LEU A 85 -15.81 2.17 0.65
N ALA A 86 -16.65 3.17 0.29
CA ALA A 86 -17.93 2.92 -0.35
C ALA A 86 -17.77 2.19 -1.70
N PHE A 87 -16.86 2.64 -2.55
CA PHE A 87 -16.67 2.06 -3.87
C PHE A 87 -15.82 0.80 -3.89
N THR A 88 -15.05 0.52 -2.84
CA THR A 88 -14.40 -0.78 -2.66
C THR A 88 -15.44 -1.90 -2.57
N ILE A 89 -16.57 -1.67 -1.91
CA ILE A 89 -17.68 -2.64 -1.85
C ILE A 89 -18.24 -2.90 -3.26
N VAL A 90 -18.46 -1.84 -4.03
CA VAL A 90 -18.94 -1.95 -5.42
C VAL A 90 -17.93 -2.71 -6.29
N GLY A 91 -16.64 -2.37 -6.20
CA GLY A 91 -15.58 -3.04 -6.94
C GLY A 91 -15.46 -4.52 -6.59
N SER A 92 -15.55 -4.87 -5.30
CA SER A 92 -15.52 -6.25 -4.83
C SER A 92 -16.73 -7.05 -5.32
N TYR A 93 -17.91 -6.44 -5.35
CA TYR A 93 -19.10 -7.08 -5.92
C TYR A 93 -18.93 -7.38 -7.41
N VAL A 94 -18.42 -6.41 -8.19
CA VAL A 94 -18.13 -6.64 -9.62
C VAL A 94 -17.07 -7.71 -9.80
N ALA A 95 -16.03 -7.73 -8.95
CA ALA A 95 -14.98 -8.75 -8.98
C ALA A 95 -15.54 -10.17 -8.75
N SER A 96 -16.57 -10.32 -7.92
CA SER A 96 -17.15 -11.64 -7.63
C SER A 96 -17.88 -12.30 -8.81
N ILE A 97 -18.25 -11.51 -9.81
CA ILE A 97 -18.95 -11.99 -11.03
C ILE A 97 -18.03 -12.08 -12.26
N VAL A 98 -16.74 -11.70 -12.13
CA VAL A 98 -15.76 -11.74 -13.23
C VAL A 98 -14.71 -12.83 -12.94
N PRO A 99 -14.32 -13.66 -13.94
CA PRO A 99 -13.30 -14.70 -13.74
C PRO A 99 -11.97 -14.14 -13.22
N SER A 100 -11.43 -14.74 -12.16
CA SER A 100 -10.31 -14.25 -11.36
C SER A 100 -8.92 -14.25 -12.05
N ALA A 101 -8.78 -14.88 -13.22
CA ALA A 101 -7.48 -15.11 -13.87
C ALA A 101 -6.71 -13.85 -14.29
N THR A 102 -7.40 -12.71 -14.46
CA THR A 102 -6.82 -11.47 -15.02
C THR A 102 -6.35 -10.47 -13.97
N MET A 103 -6.80 -10.58 -12.72
CA MET A 103 -6.68 -9.50 -11.73
C MET A 103 -5.29 -9.37 -11.07
N GLY A 104 -4.67 -10.50 -10.78
CA GLY A 104 -3.42 -10.49 -9.99
C GLY A 104 -2.16 -9.97 -10.73
N GLY A 105 -2.14 -9.99 -12.06
CA GLY A 105 -1.01 -9.51 -12.85
C GLY A 105 -0.92 -8.00 -12.97
N PHE A 106 -2.07 -7.33 -13.04
CA PHE A 106 -2.15 -5.88 -13.25
C PHE A 106 -1.50 -5.08 -12.12
N SER A 107 -1.74 -5.46 -10.86
CA SER A 107 -1.18 -4.77 -9.69
C SER A 107 0.36 -4.79 -9.67
N VAL A 108 0.96 -5.95 -9.98
CA VAL A 108 2.44 -6.11 -10.02
C VAL A 108 3.04 -5.29 -11.14
N PHE A 109 2.43 -5.36 -12.33
CA PHE A 109 2.87 -4.59 -13.49
C PHE A 109 2.81 -3.09 -13.23
N MET A 110 1.73 -2.60 -12.60
CA MET A 110 1.59 -1.19 -12.23
C MET A 110 2.61 -0.75 -11.18
N THR A 111 2.97 -1.62 -10.22
CA THR A 111 4.04 -1.35 -9.25
C THR A 111 5.36 -1.07 -9.96
N PHE A 112 5.73 -1.95 -10.88
CA PHE A 112 6.96 -1.85 -11.65
C PHE A 112 6.99 -0.58 -12.50
N LEU A 113 5.92 -0.31 -13.26
CA LEU A 113 5.80 0.90 -14.09
C LEU A 113 5.87 2.18 -13.25
N LEU A 114 5.20 2.20 -12.10
CA LEU A 114 5.22 3.36 -11.20
C LEU A 114 6.62 3.61 -10.65
N GLY A 115 7.34 2.54 -10.30
CA GLY A 115 8.74 2.63 -9.87
C GLY A 115 9.63 3.25 -10.96
N ILE A 116 9.52 2.78 -12.20
CA ILE A 116 10.24 3.35 -13.35
C ILE A 116 9.86 4.82 -13.54
N LYS A 117 8.57 5.17 -13.45
CA LYS A 117 8.11 6.57 -13.57
C LYS A 117 8.80 7.48 -12.55
N PHE A 118 8.91 7.07 -11.29
CA PHE A 118 9.55 7.90 -10.25
C PHE A 118 11.06 8.09 -10.48
N ILE A 119 11.71 7.13 -11.12
CA ILE A 119 13.13 7.24 -11.50
C ILE A 119 13.32 8.19 -12.69
N ILE A 120 12.52 8.00 -13.75
CA ILE A 120 12.68 8.73 -15.03
C ILE A 120 12.01 10.10 -14.98
N ARG A 121 10.81 10.19 -14.41
CA ARG A 121 10.02 11.43 -14.28
C ARG A 121 9.65 11.68 -12.82
N PRO A 122 10.58 12.19 -12.02
CA PRO A 122 10.35 12.45 -10.61
C PRO A 122 9.23 13.46 -10.39
N VAL A 123 8.47 13.27 -9.32
CA VAL A 123 7.46 14.22 -8.87
C VAL A 123 8.16 15.38 -8.17
N MET A 124 8.15 16.54 -8.81
CA MET A 124 8.81 17.77 -8.33
C MET A 124 7.79 18.83 -7.90
N THR A 125 6.52 18.46 -7.76
CA THR A 125 5.48 19.35 -7.25
C THR A 125 5.88 19.84 -5.85
N THR A 126 5.89 21.16 -5.66
CA THR A 126 6.16 21.77 -4.37
C THR A 126 4.90 21.84 -3.51
N LYS A 127 5.09 22.01 -2.21
CA LYS A 127 3.96 22.12 -1.28
C LYS A 127 3.13 23.38 -1.53
N GLU A 128 3.78 24.48 -1.93
CA GLU A 128 3.15 25.74 -2.30
C GLU A 128 2.26 25.57 -3.53
N ALA A 129 2.77 24.92 -4.58
CA ALA A 129 1.99 24.63 -5.78
C ALA A 129 0.79 23.72 -5.49
N MET A 130 0.97 22.74 -4.61
CA MET A 130 -0.11 21.90 -4.12
C MET A 130 -1.17 22.74 -3.40
N LEU A 131 -0.79 23.62 -2.48
CA LEU A 131 -1.71 24.43 -1.67
C LEU A 131 -2.43 25.51 -2.48
N GLY A 132 -1.92 25.91 -3.65
CA GLY A 132 -2.52 26.90 -4.53
C GLY A 132 -3.87 26.48 -5.17
N VAL A 133 -4.24 25.18 -5.07
CA VAL A 133 -5.52 24.68 -5.58
C VAL A 133 -6.66 24.99 -4.60
N SER A 134 -7.79 25.53 -5.08
CA SER A 134 -8.93 25.87 -4.23
C SER A 134 -9.47 24.65 -3.47
N ALA A 135 -9.89 24.85 -2.21
CA ALA A 135 -10.37 23.76 -1.35
C ALA A 135 -11.58 23.00 -1.95
N LYS A 136 -12.50 23.73 -2.61
CA LYS A 136 -13.68 23.13 -3.26
C LYS A 136 -13.27 22.23 -4.42
N LYS A 137 -12.36 22.69 -5.28
CA LYS A 137 -11.85 21.90 -6.42
C LYS A 137 -11.16 20.63 -5.91
N ARG A 138 -10.33 20.75 -4.88
CA ARG A 138 -9.61 19.62 -4.30
C ARG A 138 -10.56 18.59 -3.67
N ALA A 139 -11.59 19.03 -2.94
CA ALA A 139 -12.60 18.14 -2.37
C ALA A 139 -13.34 17.35 -3.46
N ILE A 140 -13.78 18.01 -4.54
CA ILE A 140 -14.44 17.34 -5.68
C ILE A 140 -13.51 16.33 -6.34
N GLN A 141 -12.26 16.72 -6.60
CA GLN A 141 -11.25 15.81 -7.15
C GLN A 141 -11.00 14.61 -6.23
N SER A 142 -10.94 14.83 -4.90
CA SER A 142 -10.77 13.75 -3.92
C SER A 142 -11.93 12.74 -3.95
N VAL A 143 -13.18 13.21 -4.11
CA VAL A 143 -14.34 12.32 -4.26
C VAL A 143 -14.24 11.51 -5.54
N ILE A 144 -14.02 12.15 -6.68
CA ILE A 144 -13.96 11.47 -7.99
C ILE A 144 -12.81 10.46 -8.02
N CYS A 145 -11.63 10.88 -7.56
CA CYS A 145 -10.47 9.98 -7.50
C CYS A 145 -10.66 8.87 -6.47
N GLY A 146 -11.32 9.15 -5.34
CA GLY A 146 -11.67 8.15 -4.34
C GLY A 146 -12.62 7.09 -4.88
N ILE A 147 -13.59 7.46 -5.70
CA ILE A 147 -14.48 6.54 -6.42
C ILE A 147 -13.68 5.59 -7.32
N LEU A 148 -12.80 6.15 -8.14
CA LEU A 148 -11.95 5.36 -9.06
C LEU A 148 -11.01 4.42 -8.30
N ILE A 149 -10.33 4.93 -7.27
CA ILE A 149 -9.42 4.15 -6.44
C ILE A 149 -10.18 3.05 -5.71
N GLY A 150 -11.30 3.37 -5.09
CA GLY A 150 -12.12 2.41 -4.36
C GLY A 150 -12.60 1.28 -5.27
N PHE A 151 -13.11 1.60 -6.45
CA PHE A 151 -13.50 0.59 -7.43
C PHE A 151 -12.32 -0.30 -7.83
N ILE A 152 -11.15 0.27 -8.15
CA ILE A 152 -9.95 -0.48 -8.51
C ILE A 152 -9.46 -1.33 -7.32
N CYS A 153 -9.46 -0.79 -6.10
CA CYS A 153 -9.08 -1.53 -4.90
C CYS A 153 -9.99 -2.74 -4.67
N GLY A 154 -11.29 -2.57 -4.76
CA GLY A 154 -12.26 -3.64 -4.60
C GLY A 154 -12.17 -4.67 -5.72
N PHE A 155 -11.98 -4.23 -6.96
CA PHE A 155 -11.93 -5.09 -8.14
C PHE A 155 -10.62 -5.90 -8.23
N ILE A 156 -9.46 -5.28 -7.96
CA ILE A 156 -8.13 -5.89 -8.12
C ILE A 156 -7.60 -6.45 -6.79
N GLY A 157 -8.09 -5.98 -5.66
CA GLY A 157 -7.60 -6.35 -4.33
C GLY A 157 -6.37 -5.51 -3.90
N ALA A 158 -5.27 -6.15 -3.50
CA ALA A 158 -4.09 -5.55 -2.86
C ALA A 158 -3.35 -4.42 -3.63
N GLY A 159 -3.81 -4.02 -4.82
CA GLY A 159 -3.16 -2.98 -5.66
C GLY A 159 -3.50 -1.53 -5.33
N GLY A 160 -4.41 -1.29 -4.40
CA GLY A 160 -5.01 0.04 -4.19
C GLY A 160 -4.05 1.14 -3.75
N GLY A 161 -3.11 0.85 -2.88
CA GLY A 161 -2.18 1.86 -2.35
C GLY A 161 -1.31 2.51 -3.43
N MET A 162 -0.83 1.72 -4.39
CA MET A 162 0.00 2.24 -5.49
C MET A 162 -0.79 3.09 -6.48
N MET A 163 -2.01 2.66 -6.80
CA MET A 163 -2.92 3.46 -7.64
C MET A 163 -3.26 4.78 -6.95
N MET A 164 -3.41 4.77 -5.61
CA MET A 164 -3.62 5.96 -4.82
C MET A 164 -2.44 6.93 -4.92
N LEU A 165 -1.21 6.45 -4.75
CA LEU A 165 -0.01 7.29 -4.92
C LEU A 165 0.09 7.87 -6.33
N LEU A 166 -0.18 7.06 -7.36
CA LEU A 166 -0.20 7.52 -8.75
C LEU A 166 -1.22 8.64 -8.95
N ILE A 167 -2.45 8.46 -8.52
CA ILE A 167 -3.54 9.43 -8.68
C ILE A 167 -3.25 10.70 -7.88
N LEU A 168 -2.83 10.58 -6.62
CA LEU A 168 -2.49 11.73 -5.78
C LEU A 168 -1.38 12.58 -6.42
N THR A 169 -0.36 11.95 -7.00
CA THR A 169 0.77 12.68 -7.58
C THR A 169 0.54 13.19 -8.99
N THR A 170 -0.28 12.50 -9.82
CA THR A 170 -0.47 12.86 -11.23
C THR A 170 -1.76 13.65 -11.51
N VAL A 171 -2.85 13.30 -10.82
CA VAL A 171 -4.17 13.93 -11.05
C VAL A 171 -4.41 15.07 -10.07
N LEU A 172 -4.13 14.85 -8.79
CA LEU A 172 -4.31 15.86 -7.76
C LEU A 172 -3.08 16.77 -7.58
N ASN A 173 -1.98 16.48 -8.27
CA ASN A 173 -0.73 17.25 -8.20
C ASN A 173 -0.22 17.43 -6.75
N TYR A 174 -0.32 16.38 -5.92
CA TYR A 174 0.25 16.41 -4.59
C TYR A 174 1.79 16.36 -4.63
N GLU A 175 2.40 17.06 -3.69
CA GLU A 175 3.80 16.82 -3.34
C GLU A 175 3.97 15.35 -2.92
N LEU A 176 5.08 14.72 -3.30
CA LEU A 176 5.28 13.29 -3.08
C LEU A 176 5.14 12.88 -1.59
N LYS A 177 5.70 13.66 -0.66
CA LYS A 177 5.59 13.36 0.78
C LYS A 177 4.13 13.38 1.26
N THR A 178 3.40 14.42 0.86
CA THR A 178 1.98 14.56 1.22
C THR A 178 1.12 13.50 0.55
N ALA A 179 1.44 13.09 -0.67
CA ALA A 179 0.77 11.99 -1.35
C ALA A 179 0.96 10.66 -0.61
N VAL A 180 2.19 10.32 -0.23
CA VAL A 180 2.47 9.10 0.55
C VAL A 180 1.78 9.16 1.90
N GLY A 181 1.91 10.28 2.65
CA GLY A 181 1.28 10.43 3.95
C GLY A 181 -0.24 10.28 3.90
N THR A 182 -0.89 10.87 2.88
CA THR A 182 -2.35 10.76 2.69
C THR A 182 -2.75 9.34 2.25
N SER A 183 -1.95 8.69 1.41
CA SER A 183 -2.16 7.30 1.00
C SER A 183 -2.14 6.35 2.20
N VAL A 184 -1.07 6.36 3.01
CA VAL A 184 -0.98 5.47 4.18
C VAL A 184 -2.05 5.77 5.24
N PHE A 185 -2.50 7.02 5.37
CA PHE A 185 -3.62 7.36 6.23
C PHE A 185 -4.92 6.67 5.79
N ILE A 186 -5.27 6.74 4.52
CA ILE A 186 -6.44 6.07 3.97
C ILE A 186 -6.28 4.54 4.10
N MET A 187 -5.10 4.02 3.81
CA MET A 187 -4.81 2.59 3.88
C MET A 187 -4.93 2.02 5.30
N THR A 188 -4.65 2.78 6.35
CA THR A 188 -4.86 2.33 7.72
C THR A 188 -6.29 1.85 7.93
N PHE A 189 -7.27 2.58 7.42
CA PHE A 189 -8.70 2.22 7.58
C PHE A 189 -9.16 1.15 6.60
N THR A 190 -8.68 1.18 5.35
CA THR A 190 -9.02 0.13 4.37
C THR A 190 -8.42 -1.22 4.75
N ALA A 191 -7.19 -1.24 5.26
CA ALA A 191 -6.56 -2.45 5.75
C ALA A 191 -7.24 -2.98 7.03
N LEU A 192 -7.69 -2.09 7.93
CA LEU A 192 -8.42 -2.48 9.14
C LEU A 192 -9.73 -3.18 8.81
N THR A 193 -10.53 -2.61 7.89
CA THR A 193 -11.76 -3.25 7.43
C THR A 193 -11.50 -4.60 6.76
N GLY A 194 -10.46 -4.70 5.93
CA GLY A 194 -10.05 -5.94 5.28
C GLY A 194 -9.60 -7.00 6.29
N ALA A 195 -8.71 -6.66 7.22
CA ALA A 195 -8.22 -7.56 8.24
C ALA A 195 -9.36 -8.08 9.15
N ALA A 196 -10.23 -7.18 9.61
CA ALA A 196 -11.38 -7.55 10.41
C ALA A 196 -12.29 -8.56 9.69
N SER A 197 -12.61 -8.32 8.41
CA SER A 197 -13.42 -9.22 7.59
C SER A 197 -12.77 -10.60 7.46
N HIS A 198 -11.45 -10.65 7.23
CA HIS A 198 -10.73 -11.92 7.09
C HIS A 198 -10.78 -12.78 8.37
N PHE A 199 -10.58 -12.18 9.55
CA PHE A 199 -10.60 -12.96 10.79
C PHE A 199 -12.01 -13.29 11.29
N MET A 200 -13.01 -12.48 10.94
CA MET A 200 -14.40 -12.83 11.24
C MET A 200 -14.91 -14.05 10.44
N ILE A 201 -14.36 -14.28 9.25
CA ILE A 201 -14.78 -15.37 8.36
C ILE A 201 -13.84 -16.56 8.43
N GLY A 202 -12.51 -16.32 8.48
CA GLY A 202 -11.46 -17.33 8.29
C GLY A 202 -10.88 -17.94 9.57
N GLY A 203 -11.30 -17.50 10.76
CA GLY A 203 -10.81 -18.04 12.03
C GLY A 203 -9.47 -17.43 12.50
N THR A 204 -8.78 -18.14 13.40
CA THR A 204 -7.57 -17.64 14.07
C THR A 204 -6.30 -17.81 13.22
N PRO A 205 -5.43 -16.81 13.18
CA PRO A 205 -4.16 -16.90 12.45
C PRO A 205 -3.14 -17.79 13.17
N ASP A 206 -2.08 -18.18 12.45
CA ASP A 206 -0.83 -18.62 13.09
C ASP A 206 -0.22 -17.42 13.83
N TRP A 207 -0.35 -17.42 15.16
CA TRP A 207 0.07 -16.30 16.01
C TRP A 207 1.56 -16.00 15.93
N PHE A 208 2.41 -17.00 15.68
CA PHE A 208 3.85 -16.80 15.56
C PHE A 208 4.18 -16.02 14.28
N VAL A 209 3.67 -16.47 13.13
CA VAL A 209 3.83 -15.76 11.84
C VAL A 209 3.20 -14.37 11.90
N PHE A 210 2.01 -14.26 12.49
CA PHE A 210 1.27 -13.01 12.65
C PHE A 210 2.09 -11.94 13.38
N ILE A 211 2.63 -12.28 14.56
CA ILE A 211 3.42 -11.35 15.39
C ILE A 211 4.71 -10.94 14.68
N LEU A 212 5.41 -11.90 14.06
CA LEU A 212 6.65 -11.61 13.33
C LEU A 212 6.41 -10.68 12.13
N CYS A 213 5.39 -10.95 11.32
CA CYS A 213 5.04 -10.10 10.18
C CYS A 213 4.71 -8.67 10.64
N ILE A 214 3.90 -8.50 11.66
CA ILE A 214 3.57 -7.20 12.23
C ILE A 214 4.83 -6.48 12.71
N ALA A 215 5.65 -7.15 13.54
CA ALA A 215 6.83 -6.54 14.14
C ALA A 215 7.83 -6.06 13.07
N PHE A 216 8.18 -6.91 12.12
CA PHE A 216 9.13 -6.55 11.07
C PHE A 216 8.56 -5.48 10.14
N THR A 217 7.29 -5.57 9.73
CA THR A 217 6.67 -4.57 8.86
C THR A 217 6.61 -3.20 9.54
N LEU A 218 6.22 -3.16 10.81
CA LEU A 218 6.15 -1.94 11.61
C LEU A 218 7.51 -1.23 11.71
N ILE A 219 8.56 -1.99 12.02
CA ILE A 219 9.92 -1.46 12.16
C ILE A 219 10.38 -0.82 10.86
N TRP A 220 10.28 -1.55 9.76
CA TRP A 220 10.74 -1.07 8.45
C TRP A 220 9.88 0.05 7.89
N ALA A 221 8.55 0.03 8.11
CA ALA A 221 7.67 1.12 7.72
C ALA A 221 8.02 2.42 8.46
N ARG A 222 8.30 2.34 9.76
CA ARG A 222 8.73 3.50 10.55
C ARG A 222 10.07 4.04 10.05
N ILE A 223 11.07 3.18 9.83
CA ILE A 223 12.38 3.58 9.29
C ILE A 223 12.21 4.29 7.95
N ALA A 224 11.44 3.68 7.03
CA ALA A 224 11.19 4.24 5.71
C ALA A 224 10.46 5.59 5.79
N ALA A 225 9.41 5.71 6.60
CA ALA A 225 8.66 6.95 6.77
C ALA A 225 9.50 8.08 7.37
N VAL A 226 10.35 7.79 8.37
CA VAL A 226 11.26 8.77 8.96
C VAL A 226 12.29 9.25 7.93
N PHE A 227 12.90 8.33 7.18
CA PHE A 227 13.85 8.67 6.12
C PHE A 227 13.17 9.50 5.02
N ALA A 228 12.00 9.09 4.56
CA ALA A 228 11.24 9.76 3.51
C ALA A 228 10.93 11.23 3.87
N ASN A 229 10.54 11.47 5.14
CA ASN A 229 10.24 12.83 5.59
C ASN A 229 11.48 13.73 5.69
N LYS A 230 12.67 13.16 5.96
CA LYS A 230 13.94 13.89 6.00
C LYS A 230 14.59 14.08 4.62
N ALA A 231 14.31 13.18 3.69
CA ALA A 231 14.93 13.17 2.37
C ALA A 231 14.55 14.39 1.52
N LYS A 232 15.49 14.83 0.67
CA LYS A 232 15.20 15.83 -0.39
C LYS A 232 14.27 15.22 -1.44
N PRO A 233 13.43 16.01 -2.14
CA PRO A 233 12.47 15.48 -3.13
C PRO A 233 13.10 14.55 -4.17
N LYS A 234 14.26 14.89 -4.72
CA LYS A 234 14.97 14.07 -5.72
C LYS A 234 15.41 12.71 -5.13
N THR A 235 15.95 12.72 -3.90
CA THR A 235 16.37 11.50 -3.21
C THR A 235 15.17 10.62 -2.87
N LEU A 236 14.07 11.22 -2.42
CA LEU A 236 12.85 10.48 -2.11
C LEU A 236 12.25 9.83 -3.37
N ASN A 237 12.12 10.56 -4.46
CA ASN A 237 11.65 9.99 -5.74
C ASN A 237 12.49 8.79 -6.16
N ARG A 238 13.83 8.93 -6.08
CA ARG A 238 14.74 7.84 -6.45
C ARG A 238 14.61 6.63 -5.52
N ALA A 239 14.55 6.85 -4.20
CA ALA A 239 14.38 5.78 -3.21
C ALA A 239 13.03 5.07 -3.41
N THR A 240 11.94 5.82 -3.53
CA THR A 240 10.60 5.28 -3.83
C THR A 240 10.61 4.47 -5.12
N GLY A 241 11.20 5.01 -6.18
CA GLY A 241 11.28 4.33 -7.47
C GLY A 241 12.07 3.03 -7.41
N ILE A 242 13.25 3.03 -6.77
CA ILE A 242 14.07 1.82 -6.59
C ILE A 242 13.30 0.75 -5.79
N VAL A 243 12.70 1.13 -4.65
CA VAL A 243 11.91 0.19 -3.82
C VAL A 243 10.78 -0.42 -4.64
N LEU A 244 10.02 0.38 -5.39
CA LEU A 244 8.92 -0.12 -6.21
C LEU A 244 9.38 -1.04 -7.34
N VAL A 245 10.49 -0.72 -8.02
CA VAL A 245 11.05 -1.58 -9.09
C VAL A 245 11.51 -2.91 -8.50
N VAL A 246 12.28 -2.89 -7.40
CA VAL A 246 12.77 -4.10 -6.74
C VAL A 246 11.58 -4.96 -6.28
N LEU A 247 10.60 -4.38 -5.60
CA LEU A 247 9.41 -5.09 -5.15
C LEU A 247 8.60 -5.64 -6.34
N GLY A 248 8.43 -4.88 -7.40
CA GLY A 248 7.75 -5.33 -8.62
C GLY A 248 8.44 -6.55 -9.24
N VAL A 249 9.77 -6.54 -9.35
CA VAL A 249 10.56 -7.67 -9.85
C VAL A 249 10.46 -8.88 -8.93
N VAL A 250 10.60 -8.67 -7.62
CA VAL A 250 10.53 -9.73 -6.61
C VAL A 250 9.15 -10.41 -6.62
N ILE A 251 8.06 -9.61 -6.60
CA ILE A 251 6.70 -10.15 -6.61
C ILE A 251 6.41 -10.88 -7.93
N MET A 252 6.92 -10.36 -9.07
CA MET A 252 6.78 -11.03 -10.37
C MET A 252 7.53 -12.36 -10.40
N GLY A 253 8.74 -12.41 -9.81
CA GLY A 253 9.51 -13.63 -9.64
C GLY A 253 8.74 -14.69 -8.83
N PHE A 254 8.16 -14.31 -7.69
CA PHE A 254 7.33 -15.23 -6.88
C PHE A 254 6.13 -15.77 -7.65
N LYS A 255 5.45 -14.97 -8.46
CA LYS A 255 4.35 -15.45 -9.30
C LYS A 255 4.77 -16.44 -10.38
N LEU A 256 6.00 -16.34 -10.87
CA LEU A 256 6.54 -17.30 -11.84
C LEU A 256 6.96 -18.61 -11.17
N LEU A 257 7.45 -18.55 -9.93
CA LEU A 257 7.84 -19.74 -9.15
C LEU A 257 6.64 -20.50 -8.57
N ALA A 258 5.51 -19.82 -8.35
CA ALA A 258 4.26 -20.41 -7.81
C ALA A 258 3.37 -21.07 -8.88
N LYS A 259 3.79 -21.06 -10.17
CA LYS A 259 3.16 -21.81 -11.27
C LYS A 259 3.83 -23.13 -11.47
#